data_fd75454c915e340901c82fc17d4a769e
#
_entry.id   fd75454c915e340901c82fc17d4a769e
#
_cell.length_a   1.000
_cell.length_b   1.000
_cell.length_c   1.000
_cell.angle_alpha   90.00
_cell.angle_beta   90.00
_cell.angle_gamma   90.00
#
_symmetry.space_group_name_H-M   'P 1'
#
loop_
_entity.id
_entity.type
_entity.pdbx_description
1 polymer ?
#
loop_
_entity_poly.entity_id
_entity_poly.type
_entity_poly.pdbx_seq_one_letter_code
_entity_poly.pdbx_strand_id
1 'polypeptide(L)'
;MFMQLIIKKIFIIFFLLFFTNYVFANEFFVSLKKNKVNVRYGPSFESDIKYVYKKIDLPLKQIDKKENFRRIIDLKNNSGWIHISQLKKSNSVIATKDKVLFKNPSSFAKPVAQIREGRLLIIEKCEQNWCKITSGEFKGWIKTDNIWGLN
;
A
#
# COMPACT_ATOMS: atom_id res chain seq x y z
N MET A 1 -21.57 -16.06 51.09
CA MET A 1 -22.10 -15.00 50.20
C MET A 1 -21.03 -14.01 49.75
N PHE A 2 -20.19 -13.49 50.64
CA PHE A 2 -19.11 -12.54 50.31
C PHE A 2 -18.05 -13.10 49.34
N MET A 3 -17.62 -14.34 49.51
CA MET A 3 -16.55 -14.97 48.68
C MET A 3 -16.98 -15.15 47.22
N GLN A 4 -18.24 -15.45 46.97
CA GLN A 4 -18.76 -15.56 45.57
C GLN A 4 -18.82 -14.23 44.83
N LEU A 5 -19.05 -13.12 45.54
CA LEU A 5 -19.03 -11.78 44.97
C LEU A 5 -17.61 -11.34 44.58
N ILE A 6 -16.62 -11.70 45.38
CA ILE A 6 -15.20 -11.42 45.11
C ILE A 6 -14.74 -12.18 43.88
N ILE A 7 -15.06 -13.45 43.77
CA ILE A 7 -14.69 -14.31 42.61
C ILE A 7 -15.32 -13.77 41.31
N LYS A 8 -16.60 -13.36 41.35
CA LYS A 8 -17.27 -12.75 40.18
C LYS A 8 -16.60 -11.43 39.78
N LYS A 9 -16.21 -10.58 40.73
CA LYS A 9 -15.50 -9.31 40.40
C LYS A 9 -14.12 -9.55 39.82
N ILE A 10 -13.35 -10.51 40.32
CA ILE A 10 -12.04 -10.90 39.77
C ILE A 10 -12.20 -11.44 38.36
N PHE A 11 -13.22 -12.25 38.10
CA PHE A 11 -13.47 -12.81 36.77
C PHE A 11 -13.85 -11.74 35.74
N ILE A 12 -14.61 -10.71 36.14
CA ILE A 12 -14.97 -9.59 35.29
C ILE A 12 -13.76 -8.71 34.99
N ILE A 13 -12.89 -8.46 35.97
CA ILE A 13 -11.65 -7.69 35.76
C ILE A 13 -10.68 -8.46 34.84
N PHE A 14 -10.56 -9.77 35.02
CA PHE A 14 -9.73 -10.61 34.17
C PHE A 14 -10.26 -10.67 32.72
N PHE A 15 -11.57 -10.69 32.52
CA PHE A 15 -12.20 -10.66 31.20
C PHE A 15 -12.01 -9.31 30.49
N LEU A 16 -12.00 -8.19 31.23
CA LEU A 16 -11.76 -6.85 30.68
C LEU A 16 -10.30 -6.63 30.23
N LEU A 17 -9.34 -7.36 30.81
CA LEU A 17 -7.93 -7.28 30.42
C LEU A 17 -7.63 -7.99 29.10
N PHE A 18 -8.53 -8.84 28.60
CA PHE A 18 -8.39 -9.52 27.30
C PHE A 18 -8.90 -8.68 26.09
N PHE A 19 -9.53 -7.54 26.33
CA PHE A 19 -9.76 -6.57 25.26
C PHE A 19 -8.45 -5.83 24.94
N THR A 20 -7.45 -6.57 24.47
CA THR A 20 -6.27 -5.95 23.86
C THR A 20 -6.75 -5.11 22.69
N ASN A 21 -6.49 -3.82 22.76
CA ASN A 21 -6.69 -2.91 21.64
C ASN A 21 -5.95 -3.47 20.43
N TYR A 22 -6.67 -4.07 19.49
CA TYR A 22 -6.16 -4.30 18.16
C TYR A 22 -5.92 -2.93 17.56
N VAL A 23 -4.69 -2.43 17.67
CA VAL A 23 -4.24 -1.29 16.91
C VAL A 23 -4.24 -1.76 15.46
N PHE A 24 -5.30 -1.44 14.72
CA PHE A 24 -5.29 -1.56 13.28
C PHE A 24 -4.15 -0.66 12.79
N ALA A 25 -3.04 -1.27 12.40
CA ALA A 25 -2.02 -0.55 11.66
C ALA A 25 -2.73 0.02 10.43
N ASN A 26 -2.80 1.33 10.31
CA ASN A 26 -3.34 1.98 9.12
C ASN A 26 -2.43 1.59 7.95
N GLU A 27 -2.85 0.56 7.24
CA GLU A 27 -2.18 0.11 6.03
C GLU A 27 -2.39 1.17 4.97
N PHE A 28 -1.33 1.79 4.51
CA PHE A 28 -1.39 2.78 3.44
C PHE A 28 -0.25 2.55 2.44
N PHE A 29 -0.48 2.99 1.22
CA PHE A 29 0.51 2.87 0.17
C PHE A 29 1.46 4.07 0.16
N VAL A 30 2.73 3.76 -0.03
CA VAL A 30 3.81 4.69 -0.32
C VAL A 30 4.42 4.32 -1.67
N SER A 31 5.15 5.23 -2.29
CA SER A 31 5.88 4.96 -3.53
C SER A 31 7.36 5.24 -3.39
N LEU A 32 8.18 4.56 -4.17
CA LEU A 32 9.62 4.82 -4.23
C LEU A 32 9.89 6.20 -4.83
N LYS A 33 10.73 6.97 -4.15
CA LYS A 33 11.13 8.32 -4.58
C LYS A 33 12.29 8.30 -5.57
N LYS A 34 13.05 7.19 -5.64
CA LYS A 34 14.27 7.04 -6.43
C LYS A 34 14.24 5.79 -7.29
N ASN A 35 15.04 5.79 -8.37
CA ASN A 35 15.19 4.61 -9.24
C ASN A 35 15.93 3.44 -8.58
N LYS A 36 16.77 3.71 -7.58
CA LYS A 36 17.51 2.67 -6.84
C LYS A 36 17.27 2.85 -5.36
N VAL A 37 16.67 1.85 -4.72
CA VAL A 37 16.30 1.86 -3.30
C VAL A 37 16.68 0.54 -2.65
N ASN A 38 17.51 0.62 -1.62
CA ASN A 38 17.91 -0.52 -0.83
C ASN A 38 16.80 -0.93 0.14
N VAL A 39 16.44 -2.20 0.11
CA VAL A 39 15.56 -2.84 1.09
C VAL A 39 16.42 -3.68 2.03
N ARG A 40 16.22 -3.51 3.34
CA ARG A 40 17.05 -4.12 4.36
C ARG A 40 16.30 -5.18 5.16
N TYR A 41 17.05 -6.07 5.80
CA TYR A 41 16.47 -7.06 6.71
C TYR A 41 15.90 -6.44 8.00
N GLY A 42 16.47 -5.33 8.47
CA GLY A 42 16.08 -4.64 9.71
C GLY A 42 15.96 -3.12 9.54
N PRO A 43 15.35 -2.44 10.53
CA PRO A 43 15.11 -1.01 10.52
C PRO A 43 16.33 -0.18 10.96
N SER A 44 17.48 -0.41 10.34
CA SER A 44 18.74 0.27 10.63
C SER A 44 19.61 0.34 9.37
N PHE A 45 20.53 1.32 9.30
CA PHE A 45 21.51 1.42 8.23
C PHE A 45 22.61 0.34 8.34
N GLU A 46 22.84 -0.21 9.53
CA GLU A 46 23.76 -1.32 9.80
C GLU A 46 23.17 -2.68 9.40
N SER A 47 21.85 -2.77 9.22
CA SER A 47 21.21 -4.00 8.74
C SER A 47 21.60 -4.28 7.30
N ASP A 48 21.88 -5.53 6.98
CA ASP A 48 22.23 -5.96 5.64
C ASP A 48 21.16 -5.63 4.60
N ILE A 49 21.59 -5.36 3.39
CA ILE A 49 20.71 -5.15 2.23
C ILE A 49 20.16 -6.52 1.81
N LYS A 50 18.84 -6.64 1.83
CA LYS A 50 18.13 -7.85 1.41
C LYS A 50 18.03 -7.94 -0.10
N TYR A 51 17.62 -6.84 -0.74
CA TYR A 51 17.54 -6.65 -2.19
C TYR A 51 17.43 -5.16 -2.54
N VAL A 52 17.42 -4.85 -3.84
CA VAL A 52 17.36 -3.48 -4.35
C VAL A 52 16.23 -3.34 -5.35
N TYR A 53 15.30 -2.40 -5.11
CA TYR A 53 14.36 -1.99 -6.14
C TYR A 53 15.03 -1.05 -7.14
N LYS A 54 14.68 -1.22 -8.43
CA LYS A 54 15.19 -0.38 -9.53
C LYS A 54 14.07 0.27 -10.34
N LYS A 55 13.02 0.74 -9.67
CA LYS A 55 11.86 1.32 -10.34
C LYS A 55 11.26 2.46 -9.52
N ILE A 56 11.46 3.70 -9.98
CA ILE A 56 10.80 4.87 -9.39
C ILE A 56 9.28 4.72 -9.43
N ASP A 57 8.58 5.35 -8.50
CA ASP A 57 7.12 5.31 -8.38
C ASP A 57 6.52 3.92 -8.11
N LEU A 58 7.34 2.90 -7.83
CA LEU A 58 6.81 1.59 -7.45
C LEU A 58 5.93 1.72 -6.19
N PRO A 59 4.63 1.40 -6.25
CA PRO A 59 3.77 1.42 -5.08
C PRO A 59 4.09 0.24 -4.16
N LEU A 60 4.14 0.50 -2.86
CA LEU A 60 4.45 -0.45 -1.82
C LEU A 60 3.46 -0.23 -0.67
N LYS A 61 2.93 -1.31 -0.12
CA LYS A 61 2.07 -1.25 1.07
C LYS A 61 2.95 -1.16 2.31
N GLN A 62 2.76 -0.14 3.12
CA GLN A 62 3.41 -0.06 4.42
C GLN A 62 2.65 -0.94 5.42
N ILE A 63 3.36 -1.83 6.09
CA ILE A 63 2.80 -2.78 7.05
C ILE A 63 3.32 -2.57 8.47
N ASP A 64 4.42 -1.82 8.64
CA ASP A 64 4.98 -1.52 9.95
C ASP A 64 5.88 -0.27 9.88
N LYS A 65 6.23 0.28 11.04
CA LYS A 65 7.15 1.42 11.17
C LYS A 65 8.02 1.29 12.41
N LYS A 66 9.29 1.65 12.29
CA LYS A 66 10.19 1.82 13.43
C LYS A 66 11.10 3.02 13.15
N GLU A 67 11.03 4.03 14.00
CA GLU A 67 11.76 5.30 13.82
C GLU A 67 11.62 5.85 12.39
N ASN A 68 12.75 6.05 11.70
CA ASN A 68 12.80 6.53 10.33
C ASN A 68 12.71 5.42 9.27
N PHE A 69 12.37 4.19 9.64
CA PHE A 69 12.18 3.10 8.71
C PHE A 69 10.72 2.68 8.59
N ARG A 70 10.37 2.18 7.40
CA ARG A 70 9.06 1.61 7.10
C ARG A 70 9.25 0.19 6.61
N ARG A 71 8.52 -0.74 7.22
CA ARG A 71 8.41 -2.09 6.70
C ARG A 71 7.37 -2.09 5.61
N ILE A 72 7.78 -2.50 4.44
CA ILE A 72 6.93 -2.50 3.24
C ILE A 72 6.73 -3.92 2.74
N ILE A 73 5.69 -4.07 1.91
CA ILE A 73 5.44 -5.27 1.12
C ILE A 73 5.07 -4.85 -0.31
N ASP A 74 5.56 -5.57 -1.31
CA ASP A 74 5.21 -5.36 -2.71
C ASP A 74 4.07 -6.28 -3.16
N LEU A 75 3.61 -6.13 -4.40
CA LEU A 75 2.56 -6.94 -5.00
C LEU A 75 2.87 -8.45 -5.02
N LYS A 76 4.15 -8.84 -4.96
CA LYS A 76 4.62 -10.23 -4.92
C LYS A 76 4.89 -10.75 -3.50
N ASN A 77 4.44 -10.01 -2.48
CA ASN A 77 4.68 -10.31 -1.07
C ASN A 77 6.15 -10.28 -0.61
N ASN A 78 7.06 -9.65 -1.37
CA ASN A 78 8.40 -9.41 -0.88
C ASN A 78 8.37 -8.27 0.14
N SER A 79 8.95 -8.49 1.32
CA SER A 79 8.97 -7.50 2.41
C SER A 79 10.35 -7.16 2.88
N GLY A 80 10.50 -5.98 3.47
CA GLY A 80 11.72 -5.51 4.10
C GLY A 80 11.60 -4.06 4.55
N TRP A 81 12.69 -3.47 5.00
CA TRP A 81 12.74 -2.15 5.59
C TRP A 81 13.37 -1.13 4.66
N ILE A 82 12.72 0.02 4.50
CA ILE A 82 13.20 1.15 3.69
C ILE A 82 13.19 2.41 4.56
N HIS A 83 14.24 3.23 4.46
CA HIS A 83 14.30 4.52 5.13
C HIS A 83 13.34 5.52 4.48
N ILE A 84 12.66 6.35 5.29
CA ILE A 84 11.60 7.28 4.82
C ILE A 84 12.07 8.26 3.76
N SER A 85 13.36 8.65 3.76
CA SER A 85 13.91 9.56 2.74
C SER A 85 13.84 9.01 1.31
N GLN A 86 13.64 7.71 1.15
CA GLN A 86 13.52 7.03 -0.14
C GLN A 86 12.06 6.76 -0.54
N LEU A 87 11.11 7.14 0.31
CA LEU A 87 9.68 6.98 0.12
C LEU A 87 8.99 8.33 -0.07
N LYS A 88 7.85 8.30 -0.73
CA LYS A 88 6.91 9.43 -0.87
C LYS A 88 5.47 8.95 -0.76
N LYS A 89 4.52 9.87 -0.58
CA LYS A 89 3.09 9.56 -0.69
C LYS A 89 2.83 8.92 -2.06
N SER A 90 2.09 7.81 -2.07
CA SER A 90 1.79 7.11 -3.31
C SER A 90 0.81 7.92 -4.17
N ASN A 91 1.18 8.08 -5.43
CA ASN A 91 0.35 8.56 -6.52
C ASN A 91 0.40 7.60 -7.72
N SER A 92 0.72 6.35 -7.47
CA SER A 92 0.91 5.33 -8.50
C SER A 92 0.22 4.02 -8.12
N VAL A 93 -0.19 3.27 -9.14
CA VAL A 93 -0.79 1.95 -9.00
C VAL A 93 -0.21 0.99 -10.03
N ILE A 94 -0.39 -0.31 -9.80
CA ILE A 94 -0.07 -1.37 -10.75
C ILE A 94 -1.39 -2.02 -11.18
N ALA A 95 -1.61 -2.18 -12.47
CA ALA A 95 -2.71 -2.97 -13.00
C ALA A 95 -2.49 -4.45 -12.65
N THR A 96 -3.44 -5.08 -11.96
CA THR A 96 -3.36 -6.50 -11.57
C THR A 96 -4.06 -7.42 -12.58
N LYS A 97 -4.69 -6.82 -13.60
CA LYS A 97 -5.25 -7.46 -14.81
C LYS A 97 -5.16 -6.50 -15.98
N ASP A 98 -5.30 -7.00 -17.19
CA ASP A 98 -5.43 -6.18 -18.39
C ASP A 98 -6.63 -5.22 -18.24
N LYS A 99 -6.45 -3.96 -18.65
CA LYS A 99 -7.45 -2.89 -18.53
C LYS A 99 -7.54 -2.07 -19.82
N VAL A 100 -8.69 -1.47 -20.04
CA VAL A 100 -8.87 -0.47 -21.09
C VAL A 100 -8.74 0.93 -20.52
N LEU A 101 -7.94 1.76 -21.16
CA LEU A 101 -7.83 3.19 -20.90
C LEU A 101 -8.86 3.91 -21.74
N PHE A 102 -9.73 4.70 -21.13
CA PHE A 102 -10.81 5.43 -21.79
C PHE A 102 -10.55 6.94 -21.85
N LYS A 103 -11.12 7.61 -22.84
CA LYS A 103 -11.03 9.07 -22.96
C LYS A 103 -11.73 9.81 -21.81
N ASN A 104 -12.85 9.28 -21.32
CA ASN A 104 -13.69 9.81 -20.25
C ASN A 104 -14.00 8.73 -19.21
N PRO A 105 -14.43 9.06 -17.97
CA PRO A 105 -14.76 8.10 -16.92
C PRO A 105 -16.09 7.38 -17.19
N SER A 106 -16.15 6.63 -18.26
CA SER A 106 -17.32 5.86 -18.69
C SER A 106 -16.89 4.64 -19.51
N SER A 107 -17.54 3.50 -19.28
CA SER A 107 -17.30 2.27 -20.06
C SER A 107 -17.78 2.37 -21.51
N PHE A 108 -18.59 3.37 -21.83
CA PHE A 108 -19.08 3.67 -23.18
C PHE A 108 -18.21 4.73 -23.89
N ALA A 109 -17.21 5.28 -23.19
CA ALA A 109 -16.31 6.26 -23.78
C ALA A 109 -15.35 5.60 -24.80
N LYS A 110 -14.82 6.42 -25.70
CA LYS A 110 -13.83 5.97 -26.68
C LYS A 110 -12.61 5.36 -25.97
N PRO A 111 -12.20 4.12 -26.30
CA PRO A 111 -10.96 3.56 -25.82
C PRO A 111 -9.76 4.31 -26.40
N VAL A 112 -8.74 4.54 -25.58
CA VAL A 112 -7.50 5.23 -25.95
C VAL A 112 -6.36 4.23 -26.13
N ALA A 113 -6.24 3.28 -25.19
CA ALA A 113 -5.19 2.26 -25.19
C ALA A 113 -5.60 1.04 -24.36
N GLN A 114 -4.88 -0.06 -24.56
CA GLN A 114 -4.95 -1.22 -23.70
C GLN A 114 -3.75 -1.22 -22.73
N ILE A 115 -4.03 -1.35 -21.44
CA ILE A 115 -3.06 -1.44 -20.36
C ILE A 115 -2.89 -2.90 -20.00
N ARG A 116 -1.67 -3.41 -20.11
CA ARG A 116 -1.36 -4.79 -19.72
C ARG A 116 -1.19 -4.94 -18.22
N GLU A 117 -1.51 -6.10 -17.71
CA GLU A 117 -1.21 -6.51 -16.35
C GLU A 117 0.27 -6.23 -15.99
N GLY A 118 0.55 -5.82 -14.76
CA GLY A 118 1.87 -5.45 -14.27
C GLY A 118 2.33 -4.03 -14.66
N ARG A 119 1.56 -3.31 -15.47
CA ARG A 119 1.91 -1.94 -15.86
C ARG A 119 1.75 -0.97 -14.69
N LEU A 120 2.80 -0.19 -14.43
CA LEU A 120 2.77 0.92 -13.48
C LEU A 120 2.09 2.13 -14.13
N LEU A 121 1.16 2.74 -13.40
CA LEU A 121 0.33 3.85 -13.82
C LEU A 121 0.48 4.98 -12.81
N ILE A 122 0.62 6.21 -13.27
CA ILE A 122 0.65 7.39 -12.41
C ILE A 122 -0.74 7.99 -12.34
N ILE A 123 -1.26 8.17 -11.13
CA ILE A 123 -2.57 8.76 -10.87
C ILE A 123 -2.46 10.28 -10.87
N GLU A 124 -3.33 10.94 -11.61
CA GLU A 124 -3.53 12.39 -11.55
C GLU A 124 -4.65 12.75 -10.58
N LYS A 125 -5.79 12.06 -10.70
CA LYS A 125 -6.94 12.19 -9.80
C LYS A 125 -7.84 10.97 -9.89
N CYS A 126 -8.67 10.77 -8.86
CA CYS A 126 -9.72 9.75 -8.86
C CYS A 126 -11.07 10.41 -8.55
N GLU A 127 -12.11 9.93 -9.21
CA GLU A 127 -13.51 10.35 -9.04
C GLU A 127 -14.37 9.09 -9.00
N GLN A 128 -15.05 8.85 -7.89
CA GLN A 128 -15.83 7.62 -7.69
C GLN A 128 -15.01 6.35 -8.00
N ASN A 129 -15.43 5.54 -8.96
CA ASN A 129 -14.80 4.29 -9.37
C ASN A 129 -13.84 4.44 -10.56
N TRP A 130 -13.37 5.66 -10.85
CA TRP A 130 -12.49 5.96 -11.97
C TRP A 130 -11.29 6.76 -11.53
N CYS A 131 -10.12 6.43 -12.07
CA CYS A 131 -8.91 7.24 -11.90
C CYS A 131 -8.38 7.70 -13.26
N LYS A 132 -8.07 8.99 -13.35
CA LYS A 132 -7.31 9.54 -14.45
C LYS A 132 -5.84 9.24 -14.23
N ILE A 133 -5.23 8.59 -15.22
CA ILE A 133 -3.86 8.11 -15.12
C ILE A 133 -3.04 8.53 -16.35
N THR A 134 -1.74 8.52 -16.16
CA THR A 134 -0.74 8.60 -17.22
C THR A 134 0.10 7.31 -17.24
N SER A 135 0.37 6.78 -18.43
CA SER A 135 1.24 5.64 -18.66
C SER A 135 2.04 5.84 -19.95
N GLY A 136 3.31 6.27 -19.81
CA GLY A 136 4.10 6.71 -20.96
C GLY A 136 3.45 7.92 -21.65
N GLU A 137 3.18 7.81 -22.94
CA GLU A 137 2.53 8.87 -23.74
C GLU A 137 0.99 8.89 -23.61
N PHE A 138 0.41 7.83 -23.05
CA PHE A 138 -1.04 7.67 -22.95
C PHE A 138 -1.57 8.29 -21.68
N LYS A 139 -2.68 9.00 -21.81
CA LYS A 139 -3.42 9.63 -20.72
C LYS A 139 -4.91 9.35 -20.87
N GLY A 140 -5.58 8.97 -19.80
CA GLY A 140 -7.01 8.68 -19.82
C GLY A 140 -7.51 8.15 -18.50
N TRP A 141 -8.64 7.47 -18.53
CA TRP A 141 -9.38 7.00 -17.37
C TRP A 141 -9.42 5.47 -17.31
N ILE A 142 -9.18 4.92 -16.14
CA ILE A 142 -9.35 3.49 -15.85
C ILE A 142 -10.32 3.32 -14.67
N LYS A 143 -11.00 2.16 -14.61
CA LYS A 143 -11.75 1.75 -13.42
C LYS A 143 -10.78 1.39 -12.29
N THR A 144 -11.22 1.62 -11.04
CA THR A 144 -10.43 1.37 -9.83
C THR A 144 -10.38 -0.11 -9.41
N ASP A 145 -11.16 -0.98 -10.04
CA ASP A 145 -11.06 -2.43 -9.85
C ASP A 145 -9.72 -2.99 -10.39
N ASN A 146 -9.22 -4.07 -9.80
CA ASN A 146 -8.01 -4.76 -10.24
C ASN A 146 -6.79 -3.83 -10.40
N ILE A 147 -6.55 -2.99 -9.40
CA ILE A 147 -5.33 -2.19 -9.26
C ILE A 147 -4.75 -2.35 -7.86
N TRP A 148 -3.43 -2.29 -7.77
CA TRP A 148 -2.66 -2.33 -6.53
C TRP A 148 -2.00 -0.96 -6.30
N GLY A 149 -2.12 -0.40 -5.09
CA GLY A 149 -1.42 0.85 -4.75
C GLY A 149 -2.35 2.03 -4.49
N LEU A 150 -3.67 1.86 -4.57
CA LEU A 150 -4.65 2.91 -4.26
C LEU A 150 -4.88 2.98 -2.73
N ASN A 151 -4.81 4.19 -2.15
CA ASN A 151 -5.17 4.49 -0.77
C ASN A 151 -6.66 4.80 -0.66
#